data_1f45df0867a4dc66f547ded7d0dff046
#
_entry.id   1f45df0867a4dc66f547ded7d0dff046
#
_cell.length_a   1.000
_cell.length_b   1.000
_cell.length_c   1.000
_cell.angle_alpha   90.00
_cell.angle_beta   90.00
_cell.angle_gamma   90.00
#
_symmetry.space_group_name_H-M   'P 1'
#
loop_
_entity.id
_entity.type
_entity.pdbx_description
1 polymer ?
#
loop_
_entity_poly.entity_id
_entity_poly.type
_entity_poly.pdbx_seq_one_letter_code
_entity_poly.pdbx_strand_id
1 'polypeptide(L)'
;INDKGKLLLCKRKGTNNWQFPQGGIDEGETPLEAAKRELFEEVGIHSKSVALISSSRNWYKYDIPKQQRKEHFLKKRIKGQMQKWYMFKLKNSVGISFEHDPDNEFDDFKWVSYWYPMFKIIFFKKDVYRKVLGDMRYAYFDKGLL
;
A
#
# COMPACT_ATOMS: atom_id res chain seq x y z
N ILE A 1 0.34 -10.25 1.31
CA ILE A 1 -0.60 -11.41 1.39
C ILE A 1 -0.12 -12.33 2.50
N ASN A 2 -0.99 -12.77 3.39
CA ASN A 2 -0.68 -13.78 4.40
C ASN A 2 -0.84 -15.21 3.85
N ASP A 3 -0.62 -16.21 4.72
CA ASP A 3 -0.76 -17.64 4.41
C ASP A 3 -2.19 -18.07 4.00
N LYS A 4 -3.20 -17.30 4.44
CA LYS A 4 -4.62 -17.52 4.10
C LYS A 4 -5.05 -16.76 2.84
N GLY A 5 -4.13 -16.20 2.06
CA GLY A 5 -4.44 -15.42 0.87
C GLY A 5 -5.11 -14.07 1.14
N LYS A 6 -5.06 -13.53 2.37
CA LYS A 6 -5.67 -12.24 2.69
C LYS A 6 -4.69 -11.10 2.50
N LEU A 7 -5.19 -9.94 2.06
CA LEU A 7 -4.42 -8.71 1.91
C LEU A 7 -4.40 -7.93 3.22
N LEU A 8 -3.25 -7.36 3.57
CA LEU A 8 -3.13 -6.42 4.69
C LEU A 8 -3.69 -5.07 4.27
N LEU A 9 -4.68 -4.57 4.99
CA LEU A 9 -5.25 -3.23 4.82
C LEU A 9 -5.13 -2.47 6.13
N CYS A 10 -4.64 -1.22 6.07
CA CYS A 10 -4.35 -0.40 7.24
C CYS A 10 -5.28 0.81 7.32
N LYS A 11 -5.66 1.19 8.53
CA LYS A 11 -6.51 2.36 8.79
C LYS A 11 -5.63 3.57 9.12
N ARG A 12 -5.85 4.65 8.40
CA ARG A 12 -5.17 5.93 8.68
C ARG A 12 -5.61 6.47 10.05
N LYS A 13 -4.62 6.83 10.85
CA LYS A 13 -4.83 7.34 12.21
C LYS A 13 -5.82 8.50 12.24
N GLY A 14 -6.76 8.42 13.18
CA GLY A 14 -7.76 9.47 13.38
C GLY A 14 -8.82 9.59 12.28
N THR A 15 -8.90 8.64 11.35
CA THR A 15 -9.88 8.64 10.25
C THR A 15 -10.58 7.29 10.08
N ASN A 16 -11.57 7.22 9.22
CA ASN A 16 -12.16 5.96 8.74
C ASN A 16 -11.63 5.54 7.36
N ASN A 17 -10.52 6.13 6.91
CA ASN A 17 -9.93 5.82 5.62
C ASN A 17 -8.96 4.64 5.74
N TRP A 18 -9.17 3.64 4.89
CA TRP A 18 -8.34 2.44 4.80
C TRP A 18 -7.54 2.46 3.52
N GLN A 19 -6.29 2.02 3.58
CA GLN A 19 -5.39 1.95 2.43
C GLN A 19 -4.32 0.88 2.62
N PHE A 20 -3.65 0.52 1.53
CA PHE A 20 -2.41 -0.25 1.62
C PHE A 20 -1.26 0.62 2.11
N PRO A 21 -0.22 0.04 2.75
CA PRO A 21 1.03 0.74 3.04
C PRO A 21 1.60 1.39 1.78
N GLN A 22 2.06 2.62 1.90
CA GLN A 22 2.64 3.41 0.80
C GLN A 22 3.55 4.50 1.31
N GLY A 23 4.60 4.82 0.57
CA GLY A 23 5.47 5.94 0.90
C GLY A 23 6.23 6.49 -0.29
N GLY A 24 7.07 7.48 -0.04
CA GLY A 24 7.89 8.13 -1.05
C GLY A 24 9.11 7.29 -1.43
N ILE A 25 9.68 7.61 -2.58
CA ILE A 25 10.97 7.06 -3.03
C ILE A 25 12.05 8.07 -2.67
N ASP A 26 13.05 7.65 -1.90
CA ASP A 26 14.16 8.50 -1.52
C ASP A 26 15.22 8.59 -2.63
N GLU A 27 16.09 9.59 -2.53
CA GLU A 27 17.17 9.76 -3.51
C GLU A 27 18.10 8.54 -3.53
N GLY A 28 18.37 8.03 -4.73
CA GLY A 28 19.19 6.83 -4.92
C GLY A 28 18.51 5.49 -4.69
N GLU A 29 17.25 5.49 -4.29
CA GLU A 29 16.45 4.29 -4.00
C GLU A 29 15.64 3.85 -5.22
N THR A 30 15.60 2.56 -5.49
CA THR A 30 14.67 2.02 -6.49
C THR A 30 13.25 1.96 -5.93
N PRO A 31 12.21 1.98 -6.78
CA PRO A 31 10.82 1.86 -6.31
C PRO A 31 10.56 0.58 -5.48
N LEU A 32 11.23 -0.53 -5.79
CA LEU A 32 11.10 -1.78 -5.03
C LEU A 32 11.77 -1.69 -3.65
N GLU A 33 12.93 -1.04 -3.56
CA GLU A 33 13.59 -0.78 -2.28
C GLU A 33 12.75 0.12 -1.40
N ALA A 34 12.19 1.20 -1.97
CA ALA A 34 11.24 2.07 -1.27
C ALA A 34 10.04 1.28 -0.72
N ALA A 35 9.42 0.44 -1.55
CA ALA A 35 8.28 -0.37 -1.13
C ALA A 35 8.62 -1.31 0.06
N LYS A 36 9.82 -1.88 0.07
CA LYS A 36 10.29 -2.74 1.18
C LYS A 36 10.62 -1.96 2.43
N ARG A 37 11.22 -0.77 2.30
CA ARG A 37 11.50 0.13 3.42
C ARG A 37 10.21 0.62 4.07
N GLU A 38 9.28 1.14 3.28
CA GLU A 38 7.98 1.62 3.74
C GLU A 38 7.16 0.50 4.41
N LEU A 39 7.22 -0.73 3.88
CA LEU A 39 6.57 -1.88 4.49
C LEU A 39 7.11 -2.16 5.91
N PHE A 40 8.41 -1.96 6.13
CA PHE A 40 8.98 -2.08 7.48
C PHE A 40 8.61 -0.89 8.37
N GLU A 41 8.78 0.33 7.89
CA GLU A 41 8.52 1.54 8.66
C GLU A 41 7.05 1.61 9.10
N GLU A 42 6.12 1.45 8.17
CA GLU A 42 4.70 1.62 8.44
C GLU A 42 4.04 0.45 9.19
N VAL A 43 4.48 -0.80 8.97
CA VAL A 43 3.79 -1.99 9.52
C VAL A 43 4.71 -3.03 10.15
N GLY A 44 6.00 -2.78 10.25
CA GLY A 44 6.98 -3.64 10.94
C GLY A 44 7.37 -4.90 10.18
N ILE A 45 7.05 -5.03 8.89
CA ILE A 45 7.35 -6.23 8.11
C ILE A 45 8.71 -6.09 7.40
N HIS A 46 9.70 -6.84 7.84
CA HIS A 46 11.03 -6.86 7.24
C HIS A 46 11.05 -7.45 5.81
N SER A 47 11.91 -6.91 4.95
CA SER A 47 12.10 -7.37 3.57
C SER A 47 12.44 -8.86 3.46
N LYS A 48 13.20 -9.41 4.42
CA LYS A 48 13.53 -10.85 4.50
C LYS A 48 12.32 -11.75 4.75
N SER A 49 11.25 -11.21 5.32
CA SER A 49 10.01 -11.93 5.66
C SER A 49 9.01 -12.01 4.53
N VAL A 50 9.32 -11.40 3.38
CA VAL A 50 8.42 -11.36 2.22
C VAL A 50 9.09 -11.89 0.95
N ALA A 51 8.26 -12.40 0.04
CA ALA A 51 8.64 -12.70 -1.34
C ALA A 51 7.83 -11.81 -2.28
N LEU A 52 8.48 -11.24 -3.30
CA LEU A 52 7.80 -10.49 -4.34
C LEU A 52 7.00 -11.44 -5.24
N ILE A 53 5.70 -11.18 -5.38
CA ILE A 53 4.80 -11.98 -6.21
C ILE A 53 4.53 -11.30 -7.55
N SER A 54 4.29 -9.99 -7.53
CA SER A 54 3.96 -9.21 -8.72
C SER A 54 4.27 -7.74 -8.52
N SER A 55 4.36 -7.02 -9.63
CA SER A 55 4.41 -5.56 -9.66
C SER A 55 3.42 -5.02 -10.69
N SER A 56 2.95 -3.80 -10.50
CA SER A 56 2.11 -3.16 -11.50
C SER A 56 2.87 -2.97 -12.81
N ARG A 57 2.18 -3.14 -13.95
CA ARG A 57 2.78 -2.92 -15.27
C ARG A 57 3.20 -1.47 -15.44
N ASN A 58 2.30 -0.55 -15.05
CA ASN A 58 2.45 0.88 -15.23
C ASN A 58 2.61 1.61 -13.91
N TRP A 59 3.03 2.86 -14.00
CA TRP A 59 2.83 3.85 -12.96
C TRP A 59 1.41 4.36 -13.05
N TYR A 60 0.72 4.44 -11.91
CA TYR A 60 -0.64 4.96 -11.80
C TYR A 60 -0.65 6.27 -11.04
N LYS A 61 -1.35 7.27 -11.57
CA LYS A 61 -1.49 8.56 -10.93
C LYS A 61 -2.92 8.80 -10.45
N TYR A 62 -3.05 9.57 -9.40
CA TYR A 62 -4.32 10.15 -8.98
C TYR A 62 -4.11 11.60 -8.52
N ASP A 63 -5.13 12.41 -8.70
CA ASP A 63 -5.15 13.77 -8.17
C ASP A 63 -5.78 13.78 -6.78
N ILE A 64 -5.23 14.59 -5.89
CA ILE A 64 -5.77 14.80 -4.54
C ILE A 64 -6.62 16.06 -4.60
N PRO A 65 -7.91 15.99 -4.26
CA PRO A 65 -8.77 17.18 -4.17
C PRO A 65 -8.13 18.24 -3.26
N LYS A 66 -8.24 19.52 -3.63
CA LYS A 66 -7.56 20.61 -2.92
C LYS A 66 -7.82 20.57 -1.40
N GLN A 67 -9.06 20.26 -1.00
CA GLN A 67 -9.49 20.19 0.39
C GLN A 67 -8.84 19.04 1.18
N GLN A 68 -8.31 18.03 0.48
CA GLN A 68 -7.65 16.84 1.06
C GLN A 68 -6.12 16.95 1.03
N ARG A 69 -5.54 18.03 0.46
CA ARG A 69 -4.10 18.18 0.36
C ARG A 69 -3.52 18.62 1.70
N LYS A 70 -2.47 17.92 2.14
CA LYS A 70 -1.67 18.33 3.29
C LYS A 70 -1.00 19.70 3.00
N GLU A 71 -0.69 20.46 4.04
CA GLU A 71 -0.11 21.82 3.91
C GLU A 71 1.16 21.85 3.05
N HIS A 72 2.07 20.88 3.24
CA HIS A 72 3.29 20.81 2.45
C HIS A 72 3.04 20.54 0.95
N PHE A 73 1.96 19.83 0.60
CA PHE A 73 1.54 19.65 -0.80
C PHE A 73 1.04 20.96 -1.41
N LEU A 74 0.30 21.75 -0.62
CA LEU A 74 -0.15 23.08 -1.06
C LEU A 74 1.03 24.01 -1.28
N LYS A 75 1.98 24.06 -0.35
CA LYS A 75 3.21 24.88 -0.46
C LYS A 75 4.05 24.51 -1.68
N LYS A 76 4.20 23.21 -1.96
CA LYS A 76 4.94 22.69 -3.12
C LYS A 76 4.10 22.63 -4.40
N ARG A 77 2.85 23.08 -4.39
CA ARG A 77 1.89 23.00 -5.51
C ARG A 77 1.69 21.57 -6.07
N ILE A 78 1.85 20.55 -5.22
CA ILE A 78 1.64 19.17 -5.59
C ILE A 78 0.14 18.91 -5.69
N LYS A 79 -0.31 18.42 -6.85
CA LYS A 79 -1.72 18.16 -7.13
C LYS A 79 -2.14 16.71 -6.90
N GLY A 80 -1.19 15.77 -6.95
CA GLY A 80 -1.47 14.35 -6.84
C GLY A 80 -0.20 13.55 -6.66
N GLN A 81 -0.32 12.24 -6.79
CA GLN A 81 0.80 11.31 -6.67
C GLN A 81 0.80 10.32 -7.84
N MET A 82 1.99 9.83 -8.18
CA MET A 82 2.20 8.76 -9.14
C MET A 82 2.82 7.57 -8.41
N GLN A 83 2.25 6.39 -8.57
CA GLN A 83 2.59 5.22 -7.77
C GLN A 83 2.99 4.02 -8.63
N LYS A 84 4.03 3.31 -8.19
CA LYS A 84 4.40 1.96 -8.62
C LYS A 84 3.99 0.98 -7.50
N TRP A 85 3.39 -0.15 -7.86
CA TRP A 85 2.78 -1.06 -6.91
C TRP A 85 3.48 -2.42 -6.92
N TYR A 86 3.60 -3.01 -5.72
CA TYR A 86 4.22 -4.30 -5.50
C TYR A 86 3.33 -5.16 -4.63
N MET A 87 3.22 -6.44 -5.00
CA MET A 87 2.51 -7.44 -4.21
C MET A 87 3.51 -8.39 -3.59
N PHE A 88 3.52 -8.46 -2.27
CA PHE A 88 4.37 -9.34 -1.50
C PHE A 88 3.56 -10.44 -0.81
N LYS A 89 4.14 -11.64 -0.71
CA LYS A 89 3.63 -12.72 0.13
C LYS A 89 4.52 -12.88 1.35
N LEU A 90 3.92 -12.99 2.53
CA LEU A 90 4.63 -13.36 3.75
C LEU A 90 5.17 -14.79 3.62
N LYS A 91 6.44 -14.98 3.97
CA LYS A 91 7.08 -16.30 4.04
C LYS A 91 6.69 -17.05 5.31
N ASN A 92 6.46 -16.31 6.39
CA ASN A 92 6.06 -16.81 7.71
C ASN A 92 5.00 -15.87 8.31
N SER A 93 4.33 -16.33 9.36
CA SER A 93 3.47 -15.45 10.15
C SER A 93 4.34 -14.39 10.85
N VAL A 94 3.94 -13.12 10.71
CA VAL A 94 4.60 -11.98 11.36
C VAL A 94 3.55 -11.11 12.05
N GLY A 95 3.94 -10.50 13.18
CA GLY A 95 3.13 -9.46 13.82
C GLY A 95 3.16 -8.16 13.03
N ILE A 96 2.08 -7.40 13.08
CA ILE A 96 2.01 -6.04 12.55
C ILE A 96 2.33 -5.09 13.70
N SER A 97 3.24 -4.14 13.45
CA SER A 97 3.64 -3.12 14.42
C SER A 97 3.73 -1.75 13.74
N PHE A 98 3.16 -0.74 14.37
CA PHE A 98 3.23 0.66 13.92
C PHE A 98 4.31 1.47 14.66
N GLU A 99 5.13 0.81 15.50
CA GLU A 99 6.13 1.47 16.33
C GLU A 99 7.30 2.07 15.55
N HIS A 100 7.54 1.56 14.35
CA HIS A 100 8.63 2.01 13.50
C HIS A 100 8.26 3.15 12.55
N ASP A 101 6.99 3.54 12.51
CA ASP A 101 6.49 4.56 11.60
C ASP A 101 6.78 5.98 12.14
N PRO A 102 7.73 6.73 11.52
CA PRO A 102 8.07 8.08 11.97
C PRO A 102 6.92 9.07 11.79
N ASP A 103 6.04 8.82 10.84
CA ASP A 103 4.89 9.68 10.53
C ASP A 103 3.62 9.27 11.28
N ASN A 104 3.65 8.10 11.96
CA ASN A 104 2.55 7.57 12.74
C ASN A 104 1.23 7.53 11.93
N GLU A 105 1.30 6.99 10.72
CA GLU A 105 0.23 7.06 9.73
C GLU A 105 -0.96 6.18 10.05
N PHE A 106 -0.73 5.02 10.69
CA PHE A 106 -1.75 4.00 10.93
C PHE A 106 -1.99 3.74 12.42
N ASP A 107 -3.24 3.42 12.78
CA ASP A 107 -3.64 3.05 14.13
C ASP A 107 -4.39 1.70 14.21
N ASP A 108 -4.70 1.08 13.07
CA ASP A 108 -5.38 -0.20 13.00
C ASP A 108 -5.08 -0.92 11.69
N PHE A 109 -5.27 -2.24 11.66
CA PHE A 109 -5.13 -3.06 10.46
C PHE A 109 -6.13 -4.21 10.45
N LYS A 110 -6.34 -4.77 9.26
CA LYS A 110 -7.07 -6.02 9.07
C LYS A 110 -6.60 -6.80 7.85
N TRP A 111 -6.77 -8.11 7.92
CA TRP A 111 -6.58 -9.02 6.79
C TRP A 111 -7.90 -9.20 6.05
N VAL A 112 -7.94 -8.83 4.78
CA VAL A 112 -9.17 -8.73 3.98
C VAL A 112 -9.11 -9.57 2.72
N SER A 113 -10.28 -9.87 2.14
CA SER A 113 -10.37 -10.50 0.82
C SER A 113 -9.89 -9.55 -0.28
N TYR A 114 -9.50 -10.12 -1.43
CA TYR A 114 -8.82 -9.41 -2.52
C TYR A 114 -9.50 -8.11 -2.97
N TRP A 115 -10.82 -8.13 -3.15
CA TRP A 115 -11.57 -6.97 -3.64
C TRP A 115 -12.12 -6.06 -2.53
N TYR A 116 -11.99 -6.45 -1.26
CA TYR A 116 -12.50 -5.67 -0.14
C TYR A 116 -11.99 -4.22 -0.08
N PRO A 117 -10.72 -3.92 -0.42
CA PRO A 117 -10.22 -2.54 -0.40
C PRO A 117 -11.03 -1.56 -1.24
N MET A 118 -11.66 -2.04 -2.33
CA MET A 118 -12.50 -1.21 -3.19
C MET A 118 -13.70 -0.56 -2.48
N PHE A 119 -14.16 -1.17 -1.37
CA PHE A 119 -15.27 -0.65 -0.56
C PHE A 119 -14.83 0.34 0.52
N LYS A 120 -13.51 0.39 0.82
CA LYS A 120 -12.97 1.15 1.97
C LYS A 120 -12.01 2.26 1.59
N ILE A 121 -11.48 2.23 0.38
CA ILE A 121 -10.55 3.27 -0.09
C ILE A 121 -11.28 4.59 -0.33
N ILE A 122 -10.61 5.70 -0.02
CA ILE A 122 -11.11 7.05 -0.29
C ILE A 122 -11.37 7.26 -1.79
N PHE A 123 -12.42 8.00 -2.13
CA PHE A 123 -12.98 8.07 -3.48
C PHE A 123 -11.96 8.44 -4.58
N PHE A 124 -11.04 9.38 -4.33
CA PHE A 124 -10.09 9.84 -5.34
C PHE A 124 -8.95 8.85 -5.63
N LYS A 125 -8.80 7.78 -4.82
CA LYS A 125 -7.87 6.68 -5.06
C LYS A 125 -8.53 5.45 -5.70
N LYS A 126 -9.86 5.41 -5.80
CA LYS A 126 -10.60 4.21 -6.27
C LYS A 126 -10.17 3.73 -7.65
N ASP A 127 -9.95 4.64 -8.60
CA ASP A 127 -9.58 4.25 -9.96
C ASP A 127 -8.20 3.58 -10.00
N VAL A 128 -7.22 4.11 -9.26
CA VAL A 128 -5.89 3.49 -9.13
C VAL A 128 -5.99 2.10 -8.51
N TYR A 129 -6.71 1.97 -7.39
CA TYR A 129 -6.89 0.66 -6.73
C TYR A 129 -7.56 -0.36 -7.66
N ARG A 130 -8.59 0.04 -8.39
CA ARG A 130 -9.26 -0.81 -9.38
C ARG A 130 -8.30 -1.31 -10.47
N LYS A 131 -7.49 -0.42 -11.02
CA LYS A 131 -6.49 -0.74 -12.05
C LYS A 131 -5.41 -1.68 -11.51
N VAL A 132 -4.85 -1.37 -10.35
CA VAL A 132 -3.79 -2.17 -9.72
C VAL A 132 -4.27 -3.57 -9.36
N LEU A 133 -5.42 -3.68 -8.68
CA LEU A 133 -6.02 -4.98 -8.36
C LEU A 133 -6.38 -5.75 -9.65
N GLY A 134 -6.86 -5.06 -10.68
CA GLY A 134 -7.09 -5.66 -11.99
C GLY A 134 -5.83 -6.24 -12.62
N ASP A 135 -4.70 -5.50 -12.57
CA ASP A 135 -3.40 -5.94 -13.10
C ASP A 135 -2.85 -7.16 -12.35
N MET A 136 -2.98 -7.15 -11.04
CA MET A 136 -2.33 -8.13 -10.17
C MET A 136 -3.18 -9.39 -9.94
N ARG A 137 -4.46 -9.40 -10.35
CA ARG A 137 -5.37 -10.51 -10.08
C ARG A 137 -4.85 -11.85 -10.58
N TYR A 138 -4.26 -11.90 -11.75
CA TYR A 138 -3.75 -13.14 -12.33
C TYR A 138 -2.63 -13.74 -11.47
N ALA A 139 -1.66 -12.92 -11.08
CA ALA A 139 -0.59 -13.39 -10.20
C ALA A 139 -1.12 -13.86 -8.83
N TYR A 140 -2.20 -13.25 -8.34
CA TYR A 140 -2.83 -13.63 -7.09
C TYR A 140 -3.60 -14.95 -7.19
N PHE A 141 -4.44 -15.12 -8.23
CA PHE A 141 -5.30 -16.30 -8.36
C PHE A 141 -4.58 -17.49 -8.99
N ASP A 142 -3.71 -17.29 -10.00
CA ASP A 142 -3.07 -18.37 -10.74
C ASP A 142 -1.95 -19.08 -9.96
N LYS A 143 -1.31 -18.40 -9.00
CA LYS A 143 -0.23 -18.98 -8.21
C LYS A 143 -0.71 -19.81 -7.01
N GLY A 144 -1.99 -20.17 -6.95
CA GLY A 144 -2.54 -20.98 -5.86
C GLY A 144 -2.36 -20.31 -4.50
N LEU A 145 -2.47 -18.99 -4.44
CA LEU A 145 -2.32 -18.21 -3.20
C LEU A 145 -3.59 -18.20 -2.34
N LEU A 146 -4.62 -18.94 -2.77
CA LEU A 146 -5.85 -19.19 -2.02
C LEU A 146 -5.78 -20.54 -1.35
#